data_8f16437890212aa6f814572a83416a77
#
_entry.id   8f16437890212aa6f814572a83416a77
#
_cell.length_a   1.000
_cell.length_b   1.000
_cell.length_c   1.000
_cell.angle_alpha   90.00
_cell.angle_beta   90.00
_cell.angle_gamma   90.00
#
_symmetry.space_group_name_H-M   'P 1'
#
loop_
_entity.id
_entity.type
_entity.pdbx_description
1 polymer ?
#
loop_
_entity_poly.entity_id
_entity_poly.type
_entity_poly.pdbx_seq_one_letter_code
_entity_poly.pdbx_strand_id
1 'polypeptide(L)'
;LFPIDMSIVPSTIPRLSFIDVRDGKFDPALIQGRAVLIGATAIEMGDRYSTPQWGVLPGVIVQAMATETLLRGVPVNGSPVVPVLLALLGAAVIIASRSIISMIISACGAATVVIVHILIAQHVELVTYPMAAALGIISLAGALCFAREAVGRFKRQRTTDEATGLRNATALLASPGESGAVTLAVVQINNYDNLVAVLGQHSASEILVRVSQRLALVASRQEVFRTTDRHLAMALSADEPPSDTLDGLRQVLLQPVEVSGRRVDVEVSVGVATDGSSLDKLLVAATLAADEAQNAGAFWRHSVADLDERELAISLMGELDEALLAGQIDVFYQPKYSLREDRITSVEALVRWHHPTRGFISPDVFIPLAEKTNRIAPMTLFVLRRVVRDLAAWRNDHGNVTAAVNISANLLSSQTFNSDVEETLEASEVPASALVFEVTESAAMLDPARAIAALRHYRSLGIAVSMDDYGTGQSTLTYLRQLPLNELKIDRSFVQHAHLNKNDAVLVRSTIALAHELGLKVVAEGVEDVKCMAFLKGSGCDLVQGYLISRPVPLLQFLNLLDRRFSAAA
;
A
#
# COMPACT_ATOMS: atom_id res chain seq x y z
N LEU A 1 11.52 -73.59 20.62
CA LEU A 1 12.48 -72.53 20.35
C LEU A 1 12.32 -71.48 21.45
N PHE A 2 13.41 -71.15 22.16
CA PHE A 2 13.42 -70.10 23.18
C PHE A 2 14.58 -69.13 22.87
N PRO A 3 14.53 -67.87 23.29
CA PRO A 3 15.61 -66.91 23.13
C PRO A 3 16.75 -67.23 24.13
N ILE A 4 17.99 -67.15 23.66
CA ILE A 4 19.19 -67.30 24.50
C ILE A 4 19.47 -65.96 25.17
N ASP A 5 19.73 -65.96 26.47
CA ASP A 5 20.16 -64.78 27.19
C ASP A 5 21.57 -64.34 26.77
N MET A 6 21.64 -63.30 25.99
CA MET A 6 22.91 -62.73 25.49
C MET A 6 23.72 -61.95 26.56
N SER A 7 23.15 -61.72 27.72
CA SER A 7 23.89 -61.12 28.84
C SER A 7 24.92 -62.09 29.44
N ILE A 8 24.80 -63.39 29.19
CA ILE A 8 25.76 -64.38 29.57
C ILE A 8 27.08 -64.16 28.83
N VAL A 9 28.12 -63.87 29.56
CA VAL A 9 29.45 -63.62 28.98
C VAL A 9 30.13 -64.94 28.60
N PRO A 10 30.39 -65.22 27.33
CA PRO A 10 30.94 -66.53 26.90
C PRO A 10 32.24 -66.95 27.56
N SER A 11 33.06 -65.99 28.02
CA SER A 11 34.35 -66.25 28.69
C SER A 11 34.21 -66.73 30.14
N THR A 12 33.06 -66.55 30.76
CA THR A 12 32.79 -67.03 32.13
C THR A 12 32.40 -68.49 32.21
N ILE A 13 32.11 -69.14 31.08
CA ILE A 13 31.78 -70.54 31.00
C ILE A 13 33.07 -71.36 31.11
N PRO A 14 33.23 -72.19 32.17
CA PRO A 14 34.43 -72.95 32.37
C PRO A 14 34.71 -73.91 31.19
N ARG A 15 35.97 -73.94 30.71
CA ARG A 15 36.39 -74.76 29.59
C ARG A 15 37.57 -75.61 29.95
N LEU A 16 37.56 -76.86 29.47
CA LEU A 16 38.66 -77.76 29.57
C LEU A 16 39.07 -78.18 28.16
N SER A 17 40.39 -78.24 27.92
CA SER A 17 40.88 -78.80 26.67
C SER A 17 40.67 -80.30 26.64
N PHE A 18 40.18 -80.80 25.49
CA PHE A 18 40.07 -82.24 25.29
C PHE A 18 41.38 -83.01 25.51
N ILE A 19 42.49 -82.41 25.17
CA ILE A 19 43.81 -83.00 25.36
C ILE A 19 44.12 -83.12 26.87
N ASP A 20 43.81 -82.08 27.66
CA ASP A 20 44.10 -82.10 29.09
C ASP A 20 43.21 -83.16 29.82
N VAL A 21 41.93 -83.30 29.36
CA VAL A 21 41.05 -84.34 29.89
C VAL A 21 41.50 -85.71 29.53
N ARG A 22 41.92 -85.96 28.30
CA ARG A 22 42.46 -87.26 27.83
C ARG A 22 43.74 -87.63 28.59
N ASP A 23 44.61 -86.67 28.84
CA ASP A 23 45.89 -86.88 29.49
C ASP A 23 45.80 -86.85 31.04
N GLY A 24 44.64 -86.71 31.60
CA GLY A 24 44.35 -86.66 33.05
C GLY A 24 44.88 -85.40 33.75
N LYS A 25 45.22 -84.35 32.97
CA LYS A 25 45.80 -83.10 33.48
C LYS A 25 44.75 -82.03 33.80
N PHE A 26 43.75 -82.38 34.53
CA PHE A 26 42.65 -81.46 34.96
C PHE A 26 42.20 -81.78 36.39
N ASP A 27 41.60 -80.79 37.09
CA ASP A 27 41.01 -80.98 38.39
C ASP A 27 39.63 -81.72 38.25
N PRO A 28 39.48 -82.96 38.81
CA PRO A 28 38.23 -83.70 38.72
C PRO A 28 37.04 -83.00 39.38
N ALA A 29 37.28 -82.11 40.33
CA ALA A 29 36.25 -81.28 40.94
C ALA A 29 35.54 -80.31 39.93
N LEU A 30 36.17 -80.04 38.81
CA LEU A 30 35.58 -79.21 37.73
C LEU A 30 34.49 -79.96 36.94
N ILE A 31 34.51 -81.32 36.96
CA ILE A 31 33.56 -82.15 36.20
C ILE A 31 32.59 -82.91 37.14
N GLN A 32 33.03 -83.27 38.39
CA GLN A 32 32.28 -84.11 39.29
C GLN A 32 30.92 -83.48 39.62
N GLY A 33 29.82 -84.19 39.37
CA GLY A 33 28.45 -83.75 39.62
C GLY A 33 27.93 -82.65 38.70
N ARG A 34 28.65 -82.34 37.57
CA ARG A 34 28.25 -81.30 36.61
C ARG A 34 27.87 -81.91 35.28
N ALA A 35 26.96 -81.29 34.54
CA ALA A 35 26.69 -81.59 33.15
C ALA A 35 27.84 -81.03 32.28
N VAL A 36 28.40 -81.87 31.41
CA VAL A 36 29.53 -81.51 30.53
C VAL A 36 29.07 -81.52 29.09
N LEU A 37 29.28 -80.39 28.39
CA LEU A 37 29.06 -80.27 26.95
C LEU A 37 30.37 -80.50 26.23
N ILE A 38 30.42 -81.43 25.27
CA ILE A 38 31.57 -81.73 24.43
C ILE A 38 31.30 -81.24 23.02
N GLY A 39 32.17 -80.39 22.51
CA GLY A 39 31.99 -79.86 21.17
C GLY A 39 33.28 -79.23 20.60
N ALA A 40 33.31 -79.01 19.33
CA ALA A 40 34.42 -78.42 18.61
C ALA A 40 34.49 -76.92 18.80
N THR A 41 35.70 -76.43 19.12
CA THR A 41 35.95 -74.99 19.24
C THR A 41 36.95 -74.46 18.18
N ALA A 42 37.61 -75.38 17.45
CA ALA A 42 38.58 -75.02 16.41
C ALA A 42 37.88 -74.35 15.22
N ILE A 43 38.58 -73.38 14.60
CA ILE A 43 38.00 -72.58 13.51
C ILE A 43 37.71 -73.42 12.27
N GLU A 44 38.50 -74.45 12.05
CA GLU A 44 38.40 -75.39 10.91
C GLU A 44 37.21 -76.34 10.94
N MET A 45 36.51 -76.45 12.06
CA MET A 45 35.43 -77.45 12.22
C MET A 45 34.04 -76.96 11.78
N GLY A 46 33.90 -75.71 11.32
CA GLY A 46 32.68 -75.20 10.67
C GLY A 46 31.43 -75.00 11.55
N ASP A 47 31.43 -75.44 12.81
CA ASP A 47 30.29 -75.31 13.74
C ASP A 47 30.38 -73.96 14.46
N ARG A 48 29.99 -72.88 13.72
CA ARG A 48 30.04 -71.54 14.26
C ARG A 48 28.77 -70.74 13.92
N TYR A 49 28.29 -69.97 14.88
CA TYR A 49 27.06 -69.19 14.78
C TYR A 49 27.35 -67.72 15.02
N SER A 50 26.77 -66.87 14.20
CA SER A 50 26.78 -65.43 14.43
C SER A 50 25.77 -65.06 15.52
N THR A 51 26.27 -64.35 16.54
CA THR A 51 25.45 -63.84 17.65
C THR A 51 25.39 -62.33 17.63
N PRO A 52 24.27 -61.71 18.06
CA PRO A 52 24.09 -60.23 17.99
C PRO A 52 25.09 -59.46 18.84
N GLN A 53 25.54 -60.00 19.98
CA GLN A 53 26.37 -59.31 20.98
C GLN A 53 27.84 -59.77 21.01
N TRP A 54 28.06 -61.06 20.71
CA TRP A 54 29.39 -61.70 20.91
C TRP A 54 30.09 -62.07 19.60
N GLY A 55 29.53 -61.62 18.47
CA GLY A 55 30.07 -62.00 17.17
C GLY A 55 29.90 -63.48 16.83
N VAL A 56 30.93 -64.08 16.22
CA VAL A 56 30.85 -65.51 15.79
C VAL A 56 31.41 -66.42 16.90
N LEU A 57 30.55 -67.23 17.49
CA LEU A 57 30.86 -68.20 18.53
C LEU A 57 30.81 -69.64 18.06
N PRO A 58 31.63 -70.55 18.63
CA PRO A 58 31.47 -72.01 18.41
C PRO A 58 30.11 -72.49 18.89
N GLY A 59 29.50 -73.46 18.19
CA GLY A 59 28.18 -73.99 18.52
C GLY A 59 28.08 -74.56 19.94
N VAL A 60 29.10 -75.22 20.44
CA VAL A 60 29.14 -75.70 21.81
C VAL A 60 29.04 -74.57 22.85
N ILE A 61 29.60 -73.41 22.57
CA ILE A 61 29.48 -72.26 23.44
C ILE A 61 28.06 -71.69 23.40
N VAL A 62 27.44 -71.64 22.19
CA VAL A 62 26.06 -71.23 22.05
C VAL A 62 25.11 -72.18 22.78
N GLN A 63 25.38 -73.52 22.74
CA GLN A 63 24.61 -74.52 23.47
C GLN A 63 24.80 -74.36 25.00
N ALA A 64 26.02 -74.05 25.45
CA ALA A 64 26.29 -73.79 26.86
C ALA A 64 25.54 -72.55 27.37
N MET A 65 25.56 -71.48 26.58
CA MET A 65 24.75 -70.26 26.87
C MET A 65 23.24 -70.57 26.89
N ALA A 66 22.75 -71.40 25.96
CA ALA A 66 21.37 -71.82 25.96
C ALA A 66 20.99 -72.63 27.20
N THR A 67 21.91 -73.54 27.64
CA THR A 67 21.73 -74.32 28.86
C THR A 67 21.71 -73.41 30.09
N GLU A 68 22.65 -72.50 30.21
CA GLU A 68 22.73 -71.52 31.27
C GLU A 68 21.48 -70.61 31.29
N THR A 69 20.97 -70.24 30.11
CA THR A 69 19.68 -69.50 29.98
C THR A 69 18.53 -70.29 30.54
N LEU A 70 18.43 -71.59 30.26
CA LEU A 70 17.39 -72.46 30.80
C LEU A 70 17.48 -72.62 32.31
N LEU A 71 18.70 -72.65 32.86
CA LEU A 71 18.94 -72.78 34.31
C LEU A 71 18.63 -71.50 35.07
N ARG A 72 18.88 -70.35 34.46
CA ARG A 72 18.56 -69.01 35.03
C ARG A 72 17.09 -68.62 34.85
N GLY A 73 16.41 -69.17 33.89
CA GLY A 73 15.09 -68.80 33.41
C GLY A 73 15.15 -68.20 32.02
N VAL A 74 14.22 -68.63 31.16
CA VAL A 74 14.14 -68.11 29.79
C VAL A 74 13.60 -66.67 29.79
N PRO A 75 14.25 -65.72 29.16
CA PRO A 75 13.71 -64.38 28.99
C PRO A 75 12.34 -64.41 28.29
N VAL A 76 11.33 -63.83 28.89
CA VAL A 76 9.96 -63.78 28.34
C VAL A 76 9.72 -62.43 27.73
N ASN A 77 9.14 -62.39 26.53
CA ASN A 77 8.72 -61.11 25.94
C ASN A 77 7.49 -60.60 26.69
N GLY A 78 7.66 -59.49 27.38
CA GLY A 78 6.61 -58.80 28.09
C GLY A 78 5.62 -58.13 27.16
N SER A 79 4.37 -58.01 27.60
CA SER A 79 3.36 -57.25 26.88
C SER A 79 3.74 -55.76 26.83
N PRO A 80 3.71 -55.10 25.70
CA PRO A 80 4.08 -53.66 25.57
C PRO A 80 3.06 -52.73 26.25
N VAL A 81 1.99 -53.26 26.82
CA VAL A 81 0.87 -52.47 27.37
C VAL A 81 1.33 -51.48 28.46
N VAL A 82 2.12 -51.93 29.42
CA VAL A 82 2.56 -51.08 30.55
C VAL A 82 3.51 -49.97 30.09
N PRO A 83 4.60 -50.23 29.34
CA PRO A 83 5.45 -49.15 28.78
C PRO A 83 4.68 -48.18 27.91
N VAL A 84 3.71 -48.65 27.09
CA VAL A 84 2.89 -47.80 26.22
C VAL A 84 1.93 -46.94 27.06
N LEU A 85 1.31 -47.48 28.11
CA LEU A 85 0.47 -46.67 29.00
C LEU A 85 1.27 -45.59 29.74
N LEU A 86 2.48 -45.89 30.20
CA LEU A 86 3.37 -44.91 30.82
C LEU A 86 3.79 -43.83 29.79
N ALA A 87 4.07 -44.24 28.57
CA ALA A 87 4.38 -43.30 27.50
C ALA A 87 3.20 -42.38 27.12
N LEU A 88 1.97 -42.93 27.09
CA LEU A 88 0.75 -42.15 26.85
C LEU A 88 0.48 -41.14 27.99
N LEU A 89 0.68 -41.56 29.24
CA LEU A 89 0.58 -40.65 30.39
C LEU A 89 1.62 -39.51 30.27
N GLY A 90 2.87 -39.87 29.94
CA GLY A 90 3.93 -38.88 29.68
C GLY A 90 3.59 -37.94 28.52
N ALA A 91 3.06 -38.47 27.44
CA ALA A 91 2.59 -37.68 26.29
C ALA A 91 1.49 -36.68 26.68
N ALA A 92 0.53 -37.09 27.53
CA ALA A 92 -0.51 -36.19 28.05
C ALA A 92 0.08 -35.02 28.86
N VAL A 93 1.09 -35.28 29.70
CA VAL A 93 1.81 -34.24 30.47
C VAL A 93 2.57 -33.30 29.55
N ILE A 94 3.23 -33.84 28.50
CA ILE A 94 3.93 -33.04 27.50
C ILE A 94 2.94 -32.11 26.79
N ILE A 95 1.79 -32.61 26.36
CA ILE A 95 0.74 -31.83 25.68
C ILE A 95 0.16 -30.72 26.56
N ALA A 96 0.02 -30.98 27.87
CA ALA A 96 -0.46 -30.01 28.85
C ALA A 96 0.58 -28.92 29.19
N SER A 97 1.84 -29.10 28.82
CA SER A 97 2.92 -28.14 29.08
C SER A 97 2.73 -26.83 28.36
N ARG A 98 2.92 -25.68 29.07
CA ARG A 98 2.70 -24.31 28.55
C ARG A 98 3.97 -23.61 28.08
N SER A 99 5.15 -24.17 28.37
CA SER A 99 6.43 -23.59 27.95
C SER A 99 7.35 -24.66 27.37
N ILE A 100 8.29 -24.24 26.52
CA ILE A 100 9.29 -25.15 25.92
C ILE A 100 10.13 -25.83 27.02
N ILE A 101 10.50 -25.11 28.06
CA ILE A 101 11.30 -25.65 29.16
C ILE A 101 10.52 -26.72 29.88
N SER A 102 9.25 -26.48 30.24
CA SER A 102 8.41 -27.49 30.89
C SER A 102 8.16 -28.70 30.01
N MET A 103 8.03 -28.51 28.70
CA MET A 103 7.88 -29.59 27.72
C MET A 103 9.11 -30.49 27.67
N ILE A 104 10.31 -29.89 27.62
CA ILE A 104 11.57 -30.67 27.63
C ILE A 104 11.73 -31.45 28.93
N ILE A 105 11.48 -30.82 30.08
CA ILE A 105 11.56 -31.48 31.39
C ILE A 105 10.57 -32.64 31.43
N SER A 106 9.33 -32.44 30.99
CA SER A 106 8.29 -33.49 30.98
C SER A 106 8.66 -34.64 30.04
N ALA A 107 9.21 -34.36 28.87
CA ALA A 107 9.63 -35.37 27.90
C ALA A 107 10.83 -36.21 28.46
N CYS A 108 11.83 -35.54 29.02
CA CYS A 108 12.94 -36.22 29.65
C CYS A 108 12.48 -37.06 30.87
N GLY A 109 11.59 -36.53 31.72
CA GLY A 109 11.02 -37.25 32.83
C GLY A 109 10.24 -38.48 32.41
N ALA A 110 9.35 -38.34 31.40
CA ALA A 110 8.57 -39.44 30.86
C ALA A 110 9.46 -40.55 30.27
N ALA A 111 10.46 -40.16 29.49
CA ALA A 111 11.43 -41.11 28.93
C ALA A 111 12.22 -41.85 30.04
N THR A 112 12.66 -41.12 31.06
CA THR A 112 13.37 -41.71 32.21
C THR A 112 12.49 -42.73 32.92
N VAL A 113 11.22 -42.41 33.21
CA VAL A 113 10.28 -43.34 33.87
C VAL A 113 10.08 -44.62 33.04
N VAL A 114 9.90 -44.51 31.73
CA VAL A 114 9.76 -45.67 30.84
C VAL A 114 11.05 -46.49 30.80
N ILE A 115 12.20 -45.87 30.69
CA ILE A 115 13.51 -46.56 30.63
C ILE A 115 13.78 -47.29 31.98
N VAL A 116 13.58 -46.62 33.11
CA VAL A 116 13.79 -47.21 34.43
C VAL A 116 12.85 -48.41 34.65
N HIS A 117 11.56 -48.28 34.27
CA HIS A 117 10.62 -49.41 34.34
C HIS A 117 11.09 -50.61 33.54
N ILE A 118 11.54 -50.39 32.30
CA ILE A 118 12.02 -51.46 31.41
C ILE A 118 13.29 -52.12 32.00
N LEU A 119 14.22 -51.33 32.52
CA LEU A 119 15.47 -51.84 33.10
C LEU A 119 15.20 -52.68 34.39
N ILE A 120 14.27 -52.24 35.25
CA ILE A 120 13.86 -52.98 36.46
C ILE A 120 13.20 -54.31 36.04
N ALA A 121 12.26 -54.28 35.08
CA ALA A 121 11.59 -55.48 34.63
C ALA A 121 12.58 -56.49 33.98
N GLN A 122 13.53 -56.02 33.23
CA GLN A 122 14.56 -56.84 32.59
C GLN A 122 15.50 -57.49 33.63
N HIS A 123 15.82 -56.75 34.70
CA HIS A 123 16.78 -57.24 35.71
C HIS A 123 16.14 -58.12 36.77
N VAL A 124 14.91 -57.84 37.15
CA VAL A 124 14.21 -58.55 38.26
C VAL A 124 13.36 -59.71 37.72
N GLU A 125 12.64 -59.50 36.60
CA GLU A 125 11.62 -60.44 36.09
C GLU A 125 12.09 -61.22 34.84
N LEU A 126 13.30 -60.95 34.31
CA LEU A 126 13.80 -61.50 33.03
C LEU A 126 12.84 -61.24 31.84
N VAL A 127 12.06 -60.14 31.91
CA VAL A 127 11.10 -59.74 30.90
C VAL A 127 11.68 -58.70 29.99
N THR A 128 11.66 -58.91 28.69
CA THR A 128 12.11 -57.96 27.69
C THR A 128 10.91 -57.21 27.10
N TYR A 129 10.97 -55.88 27.09
CA TYR A 129 9.93 -55.03 26.54
C TYR A 129 10.42 -54.29 25.28
N PRO A 130 9.59 -54.11 24.23
CA PRO A 130 9.93 -53.33 23.07
C PRO A 130 9.93 -51.83 23.39
N MET A 131 11.13 -51.23 23.51
CA MET A 131 11.30 -49.79 23.83
C MET A 131 10.82 -48.86 22.71
N ALA A 132 10.90 -49.28 21.45
CA ALA A 132 10.67 -48.41 20.30
C ALA A 132 9.28 -47.76 20.27
N ALA A 133 8.23 -48.50 20.62
CA ALA A 133 6.86 -47.98 20.63
C ALA A 133 6.66 -46.89 21.70
N ALA A 134 7.13 -47.10 22.92
CA ALA A 134 6.98 -46.17 24.04
C ALA A 134 7.77 -44.87 23.80
N LEU A 135 9.04 -45.00 23.39
CA LEU A 135 9.88 -43.82 23.09
C LEU A 135 9.39 -43.08 21.81
N GLY A 136 8.84 -43.81 20.85
CA GLY A 136 8.20 -43.21 19.68
C GLY A 136 7.01 -42.32 20.00
N ILE A 137 6.14 -42.77 20.96
CA ILE A 137 4.99 -41.96 21.42
C ILE A 137 5.47 -40.67 22.10
N ILE A 138 6.46 -40.75 23.00
CA ILE A 138 7.00 -39.58 23.70
C ILE A 138 7.65 -38.61 22.71
N SER A 139 8.44 -39.12 21.76
CA SER A 139 9.09 -38.32 20.71
C SER A 139 8.09 -37.63 19.80
N LEU A 140 7.04 -38.35 19.37
CA LEU A 140 5.97 -37.78 18.55
C LEU A 140 5.20 -36.69 19.27
N ALA A 141 4.85 -36.90 20.57
CA ALA A 141 4.19 -35.89 21.37
C ALA A 141 5.05 -34.61 21.52
N GLY A 142 6.34 -34.79 21.77
CA GLY A 142 7.30 -33.68 21.83
C GLY A 142 7.41 -32.93 20.51
N ALA A 143 7.53 -33.63 19.39
CA ALA A 143 7.60 -33.03 18.06
C ALA A 143 6.33 -32.24 17.68
N LEU A 144 5.15 -32.79 17.98
CA LEU A 144 3.88 -32.12 17.73
C LEU A 144 3.72 -30.84 18.57
N CYS A 145 4.10 -30.89 19.86
CA CYS A 145 4.06 -29.71 20.74
C CYS A 145 5.05 -28.65 20.29
N PHE A 146 6.28 -29.04 19.89
CA PHE A 146 7.28 -28.12 19.36
C PHE A 146 6.80 -27.47 18.07
N ALA A 147 6.21 -28.26 17.14
CA ALA A 147 5.65 -27.73 15.90
C ALA A 147 4.52 -26.72 16.16
N ARG A 148 3.61 -27.03 17.10
CA ARG A 148 2.52 -26.11 17.53
C ARG A 148 3.08 -24.78 18.05
N GLU A 149 4.09 -24.85 18.92
CA GLU A 149 4.72 -23.65 19.48
C GLU A 149 5.48 -22.84 18.43
N ALA A 150 6.21 -23.52 17.53
CA ALA A 150 6.92 -22.88 16.42
C ALA A 150 5.94 -22.15 15.47
N VAL A 151 4.84 -22.80 15.10
CA VAL A 151 3.78 -22.19 14.29
C VAL A 151 3.16 -20.99 15.02
N GLY A 152 2.89 -21.12 16.32
CA GLY A 152 2.35 -20.04 17.15
C GLY A 152 3.29 -18.84 17.21
N ARG A 153 4.61 -19.06 17.41
CA ARG A 153 5.62 -17.99 17.37
C ARG A 153 5.74 -17.34 16.02
N PHE A 154 5.79 -18.14 14.96
CA PHE A 154 5.85 -17.64 13.59
C PHE A 154 4.61 -16.80 13.22
N LYS A 155 3.42 -17.24 13.65
CA LYS A 155 2.18 -16.48 13.47
C LYS A 155 2.21 -15.16 14.24
N ARG A 156 2.69 -15.15 15.50
CA ARG A 156 2.83 -13.92 16.30
C ARG A 156 3.83 -12.96 15.68
N GLN A 157 5.00 -13.42 15.26
CA GLN A 157 5.99 -12.57 14.56
C GLN A 157 5.46 -11.95 13.27
N ARG A 158 4.60 -12.67 12.53
CA ARG A 158 3.98 -12.14 11.30
C ARG A 158 2.84 -11.15 11.56
N THR A 159 2.21 -11.18 12.73
CA THR A 159 1.00 -10.40 13.02
C THR A 159 1.19 -9.33 14.09
N THR A 160 2.39 -9.21 14.67
CA THR A 160 2.70 -8.26 15.72
C THR A 160 3.95 -7.47 15.35
N ASP A 161 3.95 -6.18 15.62
CA ASP A 161 5.11 -5.30 15.47
C ASP A 161 6.06 -5.48 16.66
N GLU A 162 7.33 -5.78 16.41
CA GLU A 162 8.30 -6.10 17.46
C GLU A 162 8.65 -4.90 18.35
N ALA A 163 8.61 -3.67 17.80
CA ALA A 163 9.02 -2.48 18.53
C ALA A 163 7.94 -1.96 19.49
N THR A 164 6.67 -2.14 19.15
CA THR A 164 5.53 -1.63 19.95
C THR A 164 4.69 -2.71 20.61
N GLY A 165 4.78 -3.96 20.14
CA GLY A 165 3.91 -5.05 20.57
C GLY A 165 2.47 -4.94 20.02
N LEU A 166 2.15 -3.93 19.24
CA LEU A 166 0.85 -3.76 18.60
C LEU A 166 0.66 -4.75 17.45
N ARG A 167 -0.58 -5.09 17.15
CA ARG A 167 -0.90 -5.85 15.92
C ARG A 167 -0.53 -5.04 14.69
N ASN A 168 0.00 -5.69 13.66
CA ASN A 168 0.46 -5.02 12.45
C ASN A 168 -0.58 -5.05 11.31
N ALA A 169 -0.24 -4.47 10.15
CA ALA A 169 -1.10 -4.46 8.97
C ALA A 169 -1.55 -5.85 8.52
N THR A 170 -0.67 -6.87 8.61
CA THR A 170 -1.03 -8.26 8.27
C THR A 170 -2.12 -8.80 9.19
N ALA A 171 -2.11 -8.41 10.46
CA ALA A 171 -3.14 -8.79 11.43
C ALA A 171 -4.47 -8.08 11.14
N LEU A 172 -4.44 -6.81 10.72
CA LEU A 172 -5.62 -6.06 10.29
C LEU A 172 -6.28 -6.73 9.08
N LEU A 173 -5.51 -7.00 8.03
CA LEU A 173 -6.00 -7.60 6.78
C LEU A 173 -6.49 -9.05 6.96
N ALA A 174 -5.95 -9.78 7.94
CA ALA A 174 -6.39 -11.13 8.28
C ALA A 174 -7.59 -11.15 9.26
N SER A 175 -8.04 -10.01 9.76
CA SER A 175 -9.20 -9.93 10.63
C SER A 175 -10.47 -10.24 9.84
N PRO A 176 -11.37 -11.11 10.33
CA PRO A 176 -12.63 -11.36 9.66
C PRO A 176 -13.42 -10.04 9.61
N GLY A 177 -13.63 -9.53 8.41
CA GLY A 177 -14.50 -8.36 8.18
C GLY A 177 -15.89 -8.66 8.74
N GLU A 178 -16.49 -7.72 9.42
CA GLU A 178 -17.93 -7.78 9.71
C GLU A 178 -18.68 -7.74 8.37
N SER A 179 -19.74 -8.52 8.27
CA SER A 179 -20.65 -8.48 7.12
C SER A 179 -21.45 -7.17 7.16
N GLY A 180 -20.81 -6.04 6.88
CA GLY A 180 -21.38 -4.70 6.91
C GLY A 180 -20.37 -3.67 6.43
N ALA A 181 -20.79 -2.47 6.13
CA ALA A 181 -19.93 -1.35 5.76
C ALA A 181 -18.92 -1.08 6.90
N VAL A 182 -17.64 -1.29 6.63
CA VAL A 182 -16.56 -1.03 7.59
C VAL A 182 -16.01 0.35 7.33
N THR A 183 -16.04 1.22 8.33
CA THR A 183 -15.32 2.49 8.30
C THR A 183 -13.95 2.29 8.91
N LEU A 184 -12.90 2.55 8.14
CA LEU A 184 -11.51 2.45 8.60
C LEU A 184 -10.93 3.86 8.80
N ALA A 185 -10.34 4.09 9.97
CA ALA A 185 -9.59 5.30 10.26
C ALA A 185 -8.10 4.99 10.38
N VAL A 186 -7.26 5.83 9.75
CA VAL A 186 -5.80 5.80 9.88
C VAL A 186 -5.35 7.10 10.52
N VAL A 187 -4.62 6.99 11.62
CA VAL A 187 -4.01 8.11 12.34
C VAL A 187 -2.53 8.15 12.01
N GLN A 188 -2.08 9.25 11.46
CA GLN A 188 -0.68 9.52 11.12
C GLN A 188 -0.07 10.44 12.16
N ILE A 189 1.15 10.12 12.61
CA ILE A 189 1.96 11.01 13.45
C ILE A 189 2.84 11.85 12.53
N ASN A 190 2.52 13.14 12.41
CA ASN A 190 3.13 14.04 11.43
C ASN A 190 4.60 14.37 11.76
N ASN A 191 4.91 14.53 13.05
CA ASN A 191 6.25 14.85 13.53
C ASN A 191 7.07 13.61 13.96
N TYR A 192 6.71 12.39 13.50
CA TYR A 192 7.34 11.13 13.92
C TYR A 192 8.85 11.09 13.71
N ASP A 193 9.33 11.54 12.56
CA ASP A 193 10.76 11.54 12.22
C ASP A 193 11.55 12.47 13.16
N ASN A 194 10.98 13.61 13.53
CA ASN A 194 11.56 14.52 14.51
C ASN A 194 11.59 13.87 15.91
N LEU A 195 10.53 13.16 16.30
CA LEU A 195 10.48 12.45 17.58
C LEU A 195 11.55 11.35 17.64
N VAL A 196 11.74 10.59 16.56
CA VAL A 196 12.81 9.58 16.46
C VAL A 196 14.20 10.23 16.54
N ALA A 197 14.42 11.32 15.81
CA ALA A 197 15.71 12.01 15.80
C ALA A 197 16.10 12.58 17.17
N VAL A 198 15.13 13.11 17.93
CA VAL A 198 15.38 13.79 19.20
C VAL A 198 15.33 12.84 20.41
N LEU A 199 14.40 11.89 20.43
CA LEU A 199 14.12 11.03 21.58
C LEU A 199 14.63 9.59 21.40
N GLY A 200 15.01 9.22 20.21
CA GLY A 200 15.39 7.85 19.83
C GLY A 200 14.20 6.92 19.56
N GLN A 201 14.47 5.82 18.86
CA GLN A 201 13.48 4.86 18.36
C GLN A 201 12.61 4.24 19.47
N HIS A 202 13.21 3.96 20.64
CA HIS A 202 12.50 3.34 21.76
C HIS A 202 11.40 4.26 22.31
N SER A 203 11.74 5.54 22.56
CA SER A 203 10.78 6.53 23.06
C SER A 203 9.69 6.84 22.02
N ALA A 204 10.05 6.91 20.73
CA ALA A 204 9.08 7.06 19.66
C ALA A 204 8.09 5.89 19.58
N SER A 205 8.57 4.65 19.79
CA SER A 205 7.71 3.47 19.90
C SER A 205 6.78 3.53 21.12
N GLU A 206 7.25 4.03 22.25
CA GLU A 206 6.42 4.24 23.45
C GLU A 206 5.31 5.28 23.20
N ILE A 207 5.61 6.37 22.45
CA ILE A 207 4.62 7.37 22.03
C ILE A 207 3.51 6.69 21.21
N LEU A 208 3.86 5.84 20.21
CA LEU A 208 2.88 5.10 19.42
C LEU A 208 1.96 4.22 20.29
N VAL A 209 2.54 3.54 21.29
CA VAL A 209 1.75 2.73 22.23
C VAL A 209 0.80 3.60 23.05
N ARG A 210 1.24 4.77 23.53
CA ARG A 210 0.37 5.69 24.28
C ARG A 210 -0.75 6.26 23.41
N VAL A 211 -0.43 6.64 22.18
CA VAL A 211 -1.45 7.10 21.21
C VAL A 211 -2.43 5.98 20.90
N SER A 212 -1.97 4.75 20.67
CA SER A 212 -2.84 3.61 20.40
C SER A 212 -3.79 3.31 21.57
N GLN A 213 -3.35 3.48 22.82
CA GLN A 213 -4.21 3.33 24.01
C GLN A 213 -5.35 4.36 24.03
N ARG A 214 -5.07 5.60 23.60
CA ARG A 214 -6.11 6.64 23.46
C ARG A 214 -7.09 6.32 22.33
N LEU A 215 -6.57 5.82 21.21
CA LEU A 215 -7.39 5.40 20.06
C LEU A 215 -8.30 4.22 20.40
N ALA A 216 -7.82 3.29 21.22
CA ALA A 216 -8.59 2.12 21.63
C ALA A 216 -9.87 2.47 22.40
N LEU A 217 -9.99 3.70 22.95
CA LEU A 217 -11.20 4.14 23.65
C LEU A 217 -12.40 4.36 22.71
N VAL A 218 -12.14 4.64 21.44
CA VAL A 218 -13.16 4.92 20.40
C VAL A 218 -13.18 3.87 19.28
N ALA A 219 -12.16 3.02 19.21
CA ALA A 219 -12.11 1.95 18.23
C ALA A 219 -13.18 0.88 18.50
N SER A 220 -13.90 0.46 17.46
CA SER A 220 -14.75 -0.73 17.56
C SER A 220 -13.86 -1.92 17.97
N ARG A 221 -14.30 -2.75 18.91
CA ARG A 221 -13.51 -3.85 19.50
C ARG A 221 -12.24 -3.43 20.26
N GLN A 222 -11.98 -2.16 20.49
CA GLN A 222 -10.78 -1.66 21.18
C GLN A 222 -9.46 -2.13 20.55
N GLU A 223 -9.46 -2.45 19.26
CA GLU A 223 -8.27 -2.91 18.54
C GLU A 223 -7.67 -1.78 17.69
N VAL A 224 -6.37 -1.56 17.88
CA VAL A 224 -5.57 -0.62 17.11
C VAL A 224 -4.38 -1.36 16.50
N PHE A 225 -4.11 -1.11 15.24
CA PHE A 225 -3.08 -1.78 14.45
C PHE A 225 -1.99 -0.79 14.04
N ARG A 226 -0.73 -1.16 14.18
CA ARG A 226 0.38 -0.40 13.59
C ARG A 226 0.57 -0.84 12.14
N THR A 227 0.27 0.03 11.18
CA THR A 227 0.34 -0.32 9.76
C THR A 227 1.68 0.04 9.11
N THR A 228 2.30 1.14 9.55
CA THR A 228 3.66 1.54 9.19
C THR A 228 4.38 2.14 10.39
N ASP A 229 5.57 2.70 10.18
CA ASP A 229 6.34 3.30 11.28
C ASP A 229 5.58 4.41 11.99
N ARG A 230 4.82 5.24 11.29
CA ARG A 230 4.10 6.41 11.80
C ARG A 230 2.58 6.33 11.72
N HIS A 231 2.01 5.20 11.23
CA HIS A 231 0.56 5.05 11.04
C HIS A 231 -0.04 4.02 12.00
N LEU A 232 -1.15 4.40 12.61
CA LEU A 232 -2.01 3.54 13.39
C LEU A 232 -3.38 3.45 12.71
N ALA A 233 -3.93 2.25 12.59
CA ALA A 233 -5.24 2.02 11.99
C ALA A 233 -6.22 1.43 13.00
N MET A 234 -7.49 1.80 12.88
CA MET A 234 -8.59 1.26 13.68
C MET A 234 -9.89 1.23 12.88
N ALA A 235 -10.76 0.28 13.17
CA ALA A 235 -12.12 0.29 12.66
C ALA A 235 -12.99 1.19 13.55
N LEU A 236 -13.84 2.00 12.94
CA LEU A 236 -14.86 2.80 13.61
C LEU A 236 -16.20 2.07 13.59
N SER A 237 -17.08 2.35 14.54
CA SER A 237 -18.44 1.82 14.52
C SER A 237 -19.24 2.38 13.32
N ALA A 238 -20.02 1.52 12.70
CA ALA A 238 -20.91 1.93 11.60
C ALA A 238 -22.17 2.69 12.09
N ASP A 239 -22.43 2.63 13.40
CA ASP A 239 -23.67 3.18 13.99
C ASP A 239 -23.57 4.68 14.28
N GLU A 240 -22.38 5.27 14.27
CA GLU A 240 -22.16 6.68 14.59
C GLU A 240 -21.52 7.42 13.39
N PRO A 241 -21.91 8.68 13.14
CA PRO A 241 -21.25 9.49 12.13
C PRO A 241 -19.75 9.63 12.46
N PRO A 242 -18.86 9.40 11.51
CA PRO A 242 -17.41 9.52 11.76
C PRO A 242 -16.99 10.88 12.30
N SER A 243 -17.71 11.96 11.94
CA SER A 243 -17.45 13.34 12.39
C SER A 243 -17.48 13.46 13.92
N ASP A 244 -18.51 12.95 14.57
CA ASP A 244 -18.74 13.12 16.01
C ASP A 244 -17.69 12.36 16.83
N THR A 245 -17.36 11.13 16.37
CA THR A 245 -16.30 10.31 16.97
C THR A 245 -14.92 10.98 16.81
N LEU A 246 -14.65 11.58 15.63
CA LEU A 246 -13.35 12.21 15.35
C LEU A 246 -13.18 13.56 16.06
N ASP A 247 -14.25 14.32 16.25
CA ASP A 247 -14.19 15.58 17.01
C ASP A 247 -13.93 15.32 18.50
N GLY A 248 -14.52 14.27 19.07
CA GLY A 248 -14.21 13.79 20.41
C GLY A 248 -12.75 13.31 20.52
N LEU A 249 -12.30 12.55 19.54
CA LEU A 249 -10.93 12.02 19.47
C LEU A 249 -9.88 13.14 19.36
N ARG A 250 -10.17 14.20 18.64
CA ARG A 250 -9.31 15.38 18.49
C ARG A 250 -8.87 15.93 19.83
N GLN A 251 -9.80 16.12 20.75
CA GLN A 251 -9.49 16.69 22.09
C GLN A 251 -8.57 15.77 22.89
N VAL A 252 -8.69 14.46 22.74
CA VAL A 252 -7.86 13.48 23.46
C VAL A 252 -6.47 13.34 22.84
N LEU A 253 -6.37 13.38 21.50
CA LEU A 253 -5.10 13.24 20.79
C LEU A 253 -4.22 14.48 20.86
N LEU A 254 -4.80 15.69 20.95
CA LEU A 254 -4.07 16.94 21.09
C LEU A 254 -3.43 17.11 22.50
N GLN A 255 -3.76 16.25 23.48
CA GLN A 255 -3.09 16.29 24.77
C GLN A 255 -1.68 15.71 24.69
N PRO A 256 -0.67 16.38 25.28
CA PRO A 256 0.69 15.88 25.31
C PRO A 256 0.78 14.44 25.85
N VAL A 257 1.70 13.68 25.31
CA VAL A 257 1.99 12.30 25.74
C VAL A 257 3.17 12.33 26.72
N GLU A 258 3.05 11.65 27.85
CA GLU A 258 4.15 11.55 28.81
C GLU A 258 4.99 10.31 28.49
N VAL A 259 6.28 10.53 28.16
CA VAL A 259 7.25 9.48 27.85
C VAL A 259 8.56 9.79 28.55
N SER A 260 9.08 8.82 29.31
CA SER A 260 10.34 8.94 30.04
C SER A 260 10.41 10.21 30.95
N GLY A 261 9.28 10.57 31.60
CA GLY A 261 9.17 11.74 32.48
C GLY A 261 9.14 13.09 31.76
N ARG A 262 8.96 13.10 30.44
CA ARG A 262 8.82 14.32 29.60
C ARG A 262 7.43 14.36 28.97
N ARG A 263 6.86 15.55 28.90
CA ARG A 263 5.65 15.80 28.12
C ARG A 263 6.04 16.13 26.70
N VAL A 264 5.56 15.32 25.76
CA VAL A 264 5.87 15.43 24.33
C VAL A 264 4.58 15.76 23.57
N ASP A 265 4.65 16.79 22.74
CA ASP A 265 3.56 17.13 21.83
C ASP A 265 3.61 16.24 20.59
N VAL A 266 2.46 15.70 20.23
CA VAL A 266 2.33 14.78 19.10
C VAL A 266 1.35 15.36 18.11
N GLU A 267 1.87 15.73 16.95
CA GLU A 267 1.05 16.23 15.85
C GLU A 267 0.43 15.05 15.09
N VAL A 268 -0.88 15.05 14.94
CA VAL A 268 -1.61 13.97 14.29
C VAL A 268 -2.56 14.46 13.22
N SER A 269 -2.69 13.67 12.16
CA SER A 269 -3.72 13.80 11.13
C SER A 269 -4.46 12.47 10.98
N VAL A 270 -5.74 12.52 10.66
CA VAL A 270 -6.59 11.34 10.55
C VAL A 270 -7.19 11.25 9.15
N GLY A 271 -7.05 10.10 8.52
CA GLY A 271 -7.76 9.77 7.29
C GLY A 271 -8.82 8.73 7.55
N VAL A 272 -9.99 8.92 7.00
CA VAL A 272 -11.13 8.01 7.11
C VAL A 272 -11.52 7.52 5.73
N ALA A 273 -11.79 6.23 5.59
CA ALA A 273 -12.34 5.65 4.37
C ALA A 273 -13.54 4.75 4.68
N THR A 274 -14.55 4.88 3.85
CA THR A 274 -15.78 4.07 3.85
C THR A 274 -15.98 3.49 2.46
N ASP A 275 -16.78 2.44 2.34
CA ASP A 275 -17.21 1.87 1.04
C ASP A 275 -16.09 1.26 0.18
N GLY A 276 -15.19 0.49 0.79
CA GLY A 276 -14.19 -0.28 0.06
C GLY A 276 -14.63 -1.72 -0.21
N SER A 277 -14.30 -2.23 -1.39
CA SER A 277 -14.52 -3.64 -1.76
C SER A 277 -13.66 -4.63 -0.95
N SER A 278 -12.61 -4.13 -0.27
CA SER A 278 -11.68 -4.94 0.54
C SER A 278 -10.94 -4.05 1.56
N LEU A 279 -10.52 -4.67 2.68
CA LEU A 279 -9.80 -3.97 3.77
C LEU A 279 -8.46 -3.36 3.34
N ASP A 280 -7.78 -3.95 2.38
CA ASP A 280 -6.54 -3.42 1.82
C ASP A 280 -6.79 -2.11 1.05
N LYS A 281 -7.83 -2.04 0.23
CA LYS A 281 -8.23 -0.80 -0.45
C LYS A 281 -8.65 0.28 0.55
N LEU A 282 -9.42 -0.07 1.58
CA LEU A 282 -9.79 0.87 2.66
C LEU A 282 -8.57 1.41 3.40
N LEU A 283 -7.59 0.54 3.71
CA LEU A 283 -6.36 0.94 4.38
C LEU A 283 -5.55 1.94 3.55
N VAL A 284 -5.41 1.67 2.25
CA VAL A 284 -4.72 2.59 1.34
C VAL A 284 -5.46 3.92 1.24
N ALA A 285 -6.79 3.90 1.04
CA ALA A 285 -7.61 5.10 0.93
C ALA A 285 -7.56 5.95 2.21
N ALA A 286 -7.68 5.33 3.39
CA ALA A 286 -7.59 6.04 4.67
C ALA A 286 -6.17 6.59 4.92
N THR A 287 -5.11 5.88 4.52
CA THR A 287 -3.73 6.37 4.62
C THR A 287 -3.52 7.62 3.77
N LEU A 288 -3.98 7.59 2.52
CA LEU A 288 -3.89 8.74 1.63
C LEU A 288 -4.71 9.94 2.12
N ALA A 289 -5.89 9.68 2.70
CA ALA A 289 -6.69 10.75 3.32
C ALA A 289 -5.98 11.39 4.54
N ALA A 290 -5.19 10.62 5.30
CA ALA A 290 -4.38 11.14 6.40
C ALA A 290 -3.26 12.05 5.89
N ASP A 291 -2.56 11.67 4.82
CA ASP A 291 -1.55 12.50 4.16
C ASP A 291 -2.18 13.80 3.58
N GLU A 292 -3.38 13.73 2.99
CA GLU A 292 -4.12 14.91 2.52
C GLU A 292 -4.55 15.83 3.66
N ALA A 293 -4.96 15.26 4.79
CA ALA A 293 -5.29 16.04 5.98
C ALA A 293 -4.06 16.80 6.51
N GLN A 294 -2.90 16.15 6.56
CA GLN A 294 -1.63 16.79 6.93
C GLN A 294 -1.29 17.94 6.00
N ASN A 295 -1.31 17.70 4.68
CA ASN A 295 -0.94 18.71 3.68
C ASN A 295 -1.88 19.92 3.68
N ALA A 296 -3.15 19.72 4.04
CA ALA A 296 -4.15 20.79 4.15
C ALA A 296 -4.20 21.46 5.53
N GLY A 297 -3.37 21.04 6.51
CA GLY A 297 -3.43 21.51 7.88
C GLY A 297 -4.75 21.18 8.60
N ALA A 298 -5.47 20.16 8.14
CA ALA A 298 -6.73 19.71 8.71
C ALA A 298 -6.49 18.53 9.68
N PHE A 299 -7.32 18.45 10.74
CA PHE A 299 -7.22 17.33 11.68
C PHE A 299 -7.62 16.00 11.03
N TRP A 300 -8.67 15.98 10.19
CA TRP A 300 -9.08 14.78 9.48
C TRP A 300 -9.64 15.07 8.09
N ARG A 301 -9.59 14.05 7.22
CA ARG A 301 -10.24 14.03 5.92
C ARG A 301 -10.88 12.67 5.66
N HIS A 302 -11.98 12.70 4.91
CA HIS A 302 -12.65 11.51 4.41
C HIS A 302 -12.23 11.27 2.96
N SER A 303 -11.80 10.05 2.64
CA SER A 303 -11.58 9.60 1.28
C SER A 303 -12.75 8.75 0.83
N VAL A 304 -13.37 9.14 -0.26
CA VAL A 304 -14.17 8.19 -1.06
C VAL A 304 -13.14 7.35 -1.81
N ALA A 305 -13.13 6.04 -1.58
CA ALA A 305 -12.08 5.14 -2.08
C ALA A 305 -12.20 4.91 -3.58
N ASP A 306 -11.89 5.93 -4.39
CA ASP A 306 -11.67 5.73 -5.81
C ASP A 306 -10.17 5.57 -6.08
N LEU A 307 -9.66 4.39 -5.70
CA LEU A 307 -8.27 3.99 -5.96
C LEU A 307 -8.02 3.82 -7.47
N ASP A 308 -9.07 3.51 -8.23
CA ASP A 308 -8.98 3.33 -9.67
C ASP A 308 -8.68 4.69 -10.35
N GLU A 309 -9.24 5.82 -9.84
CA GLU A 309 -8.85 7.17 -10.28
C GLU A 309 -7.39 7.53 -9.96
N ARG A 310 -6.89 7.11 -8.79
CA ARG A 310 -5.51 7.42 -8.37
C ARG A 310 -4.48 6.56 -9.09
N GLU A 311 -4.76 5.28 -9.29
CA GLU A 311 -3.94 4.39 -10.13
C GLU A 311 -3.90 4.91 -11.57
N LEU A 312 -5.06 5.37 -12.07
CA LEU A 312 -5.16 6.07 -13.34
C LEU A 312 -4.27 7.31 -13.39
N ALA A 313 -4.28 8.12 -12.34
CA ALA A 313 -3.49 9.35 -12.25
C ALA A 313 -1.97 9.09 -12.33
N ILE A 314 -1.48 8.11 -11.58
CA ILE A 314 -0.06 7.72 -11.58
C ILE A 314 0.34 7.19 -12.96
N SER A 315 -0.47 6.31 -13.54
CA SER A 315 -0.23 5.71 -14.85
C SER A 315 -0.23 6.77 -15.95
N LEU A 316 -1.24 7.68 -15.99
CA LEU A 316 -1.34 8.74 -16.99
C LEU A 316 -0.11 9.64 -17.01
N MET A 317 0.42 10.02 -15.86
CA MET A 317 1.60 10.88 -15.81
C MET A 317 2.88 10.16 -16.26
N GLY A 318 2.95 8.84 -16.11
CA GLY A 318 4.02 8.02 -16.69
C GLY A 318 3.97 7.98 -18.22
N GLU A 319 2.77 8.04 -18.79
CA GLU A 319 2.51 7.92 -20.22
C GLU A 319 2.48 9.27 -20.98
N LEU A 320 2.44 10.42 -20.25
CA LEU A 320 2.24 11.76 -20.84
C LEU A 320 3.27 12.13 -21.90
N ASP A 321 4.56 11.88 -21.64
CA ASP A 321 5.64 12.25 -22.54
C ASP A 321 5.55 11.45 -23.85
N GLU A 322 5.23 10.16 -23.75
CA GLU A 322 5.01 9.30 -24.92
C GLU A 322 3.74 9.71 -25.68
N ALA A 323 2.67 10.07 -24.96
CA ALA A 323 1.41 10.54 -25.55
C ALA A 323 1.58 11.82 -26.39
N LEU A 324 2.43 12.76 -25.93
CA LEU A 324 2.79 13.97 -26.68
C LEU A 324 3.51 13.63 -27.99
N LEU A 325 4.44 12.67 -27.95
CA LEU A 325 5.21 12.25 -29.12
C LEU A 325 4.40 11.39 -30.10
N ALA A 326 3.53 10.54 -29.58
CA ALA A 326 2.72 9.60 -30.36
C ALA A 326 1.47 10.25 -31.00
N GLY A 327 1.22 11.55 -30.75
CA GLY A 327 0.06 12.24 -31.30
C GLY A 327 -1.27 11.84 -30.66
N GLN A 328 -1.25 11.30 -29.44
CA GLN A 328 -2.46 11.01 -28.67
C GLN A 328 -3.06 12.28 -28.06
N ILE A 329 -2.24 13.32 -27.92
CA ILE A 329 -2.66 14.65 -27.46
C ILE A 329 -2.80 15.55 -28.68
N ASP A 330 -3.98 16.16 -28.82
CA ASP A 330 -4.30 17.08 -29.89
C ASP A 330 -4.89 18.38 -29.34
N VAL A 331 -4.96 19.41 -30.18
CA VAL A 331 -5.49 20.73 -29.86
C VAL A 331 -6.79 20.92 -30.60
N PHE A 332 -7.86 21.18 -29.87
CA PHE A 332 -9.15 21.56 -30.42
C PHE A 332 -9.37 23.05 -30.24
N TYR A 333 -10.16 23.64 -31.11
CA TYR A 333 -10.38 25.07 -31.16
C TYR A 333 -11.83 25.40 -30.90
N GLN A 334 -12.07 26.28 -29.91
CA GLN A 334 -13.41 26.77 -29.61
C GLN A 334 -13.52 28.24 -30.04
N PRO A 335 -14.43 28.60 -30.99
CA PRO A 335 -14.56 29.94 -31.47
C PRO A 335 -15.09 30.93 -30.46
N LYS A 336 -14.52 32.14 -30.41
CA LYS A 336 -15.04 33.33 -29.76
C LYS A 336 -15.64 34.25 -30.83
N TYR A 337 -16.94 34.53 -30.67
CA TYR A 337 -17.70 35.32 -31.66
C TYR A 337 -17.83 36.77 -31.20
N SER A 338 -17.45 37.71 -32.06
CA SER A 338 -17.58 39.14 -31.79
C SER A 338 -18.99 39.60 -32.05
N LEU A 339 -19.65 40.09 -31.02
CA LEU A 339 -21.01 40.66 -31.09
C LEU A 339 -21.06 41.97 -31.89
N ARG A 340 -19.91 42.67 -31.97
CA ARG A 340 -19.79 43.93 -32.72
C ARG A 340 -19.47 43.69 -34.22
N GLU A 341 -18.57 42.77 -34.50
CA GLU A 341 -18.09 42.51 -35.86
C GLU A 341 -18.95 41.48 -36.59
N ASP A 342 -19.83 40.80 -35.88
CA ASP A 342 -20.73 39.74 -36.35
C ASP A 342 -19.99 38.61 -37.06
N ARG A 343 -18.84 38.22 -36.50
CA ARG A 343 -17.97 37.14 -36.99
C ARG A 343 -17.07 36.57 -35.89
N ILE A 344 -16.47 35.43 -36.17
CA ILE A 344 -15.43 34.83 -35.30
C ILE A 344 -14.16 35.67 -35.45
N THR A 345 -13.61 36.19 -34.37
CA THR A 345 -12.40 37.02 -34.32
C THR A 345 -11.28 36.43 -33.47
N SER A 346 -11.60 35.46 -32.63
CA SER A 346 -10.65 34.79 -31.74
C SER A 346 -11.07 33.33 -31.55
N VAL A 347 -10.18 32.52 -31.04
CA VAL A 347 -10.41 31.12 -30.73
C VAL A 347 -9.65 30.74 -29.48
N GLU A 348 -10.20 29.85 -28.66
CA GLU A 348 -9.49 29.23 -27.55
C GLU A 348 -8.98 27.86 -27.94
N ALA A 349 -7.68 27.60 -27.69
CA ALA A 349 -7.02 26.34 -27.91
C ALA A 349 -7.15 25.44 -26.68
N LEU A 350 -7.81 24.32 -26.83
CA LEU A 350 -8.16 23.41 -25.77
C LEU A 350 -7.52 22.04 -26.03
N VAL A 351 -6.65 21.60 -25.12
CA VAL A 351 -5.98 20.30 -25.21
C VAL A 351 -6.98 19.14 -25.06
N ARG A 352 -6.76 18.08 -25.83
CA ARG A 352 -7.57 16.86 -25.82
C ARG A 352 -6.66 15.65 -25.80
N TRP A 353 -6.91 14.68 -24.93
CA TRP A 353 -6.16 13.46 -24.87
C TRP A 353 -7.02 12.26 -25.29
N HIS A 354 -6.65 11.66 -26.40
CA HIS A 354 -7.27 10.44 -26.93
C HIS A 354 -6.35 9.26 -26.65
N HIS A 355 -6.58 8.62 -25.50
CA HIS A 355 -5.76 7.50 -25.07
C HIS A 355 -6.14 6.23 -25.84
N PRO A 356 -5.17 5.39 -26.32
CA PRO A 356 -5.46 4.25 -27.19
C PRO A 356 -6.33 3.17 -26.54
N THR A 357 -6.24 2.97 -25.24
CA THR A 357 -6.98 1.95 -24.50
C THR A 357 -8.10 2.51 -23.61
N ARG A 358 -7.97 3.78 -23.15
CA ARG A 358 -8.91 4.41 -22.21
C ARG A 358 -9.88 5.38 -22.89
N GLY A 359 -9.69 5.63 -24.19
CA GLY A 359 -10.52 6.56 -24.94
C GLY A 359 -10.23 8.03 -24.59
N PHE A 360 -11.28 8.86 -24.57
CA PHE A 360 -11.14 10.29 -24.26
C PHE A 360 -10.91 10.51 -22.77
N ILE A 361 -9.80 11.19 -22.42
CA ILE A 361 -9.49 11.61 -21.06
C ILE A 361 -9.78 13.10 -20.92
N SER A 362 -10.60 13.48 -19.94
CA SER A 362 -10.98 14.88 -19.72
C SER A 362 -9.78 15.72 -19.28
N PRO A 363 -9.63 16.96 -19.80
CA PRO A 363 -8.65 17.92 -19.29
C PRO A 363 -8.72 18.14 -17.78
N ASP A 364 -9.90 18.13 -17.20
CA ASP A 364 -10.12 18.29 -15.74
C ASP A 364 -9.44 17.18 -14.92
N VAL A 365 -9.15 16.02 -15.53
CA VAL A 365 -8.44 14.91 -14.88
C VAL A 365 -6.92 15.08 -15.02
N PHE A 366 -6.40 15.28 -16.25
CA PHE A 366 -4.95 15.19 -16.44
C PHE A 366 -4.21 16.53 -16.27
N ILE A 367 -4.85 17.69 -16.47
CA ILE A 367 -4.18 19.00 -16.28
C ILE A 367 -3.76 19.20 -14.82
N PRO A 368 -4.63 19.02 -13.79
CA PRO A 368 -4.21 19.13 -12.39
C PRO A 368 -3.11 18.14 -12.01
N LEU A 369 -3.09 16.95 -12.62
CA LEU A 369 -2.04 15.96 -12.39
C LEU A 369 -0.71 16.41 -12.99
N ALA A 370 -0.73 16.96 -14.22
CA ALA A 370 0.46 17.51 -14.87
C ALA A 370 1.05 18.69 -14.08
N GLU A 371 0.21 19.52 -13.46
CA GLU A 371 0.63 20.61 -12.56
C GLU A 371 1.32 20.09 -11.30
N LYS A 372 0.69 19.13 -10.61
CA LYS A 372 1.23 18.50 -9.39
C LYS A 372 2.55 17.77 -9.61
N THR A 373 2.75 17.23 -10.80
CA THR A 373 3.94 16.44 -11.16
C THR A 373 4.99 17.25 -11.93
N ASN A 374 4.84 18.58 -12.06
CA ASN A 374 5.70 19.48 -12.81
C ASN A 374 5.84 19.11 -14.31
N ARG A 375 4.82 18.47 -14.89
CA ARG A 375 4.76 18.09 -16.32
C ARG A 375 3.92 19.04 -17.17
N ILE A 376 3.38 20.09 -16.55
CA ILE A 376 2.54 21.08 -17.23
C ILE A 376 3.34 21.91 -18.28
N ALA A 377 4.64 22.17 -18.04
CA ALA A 377 5.46 22.96 -18.96
C ALA A 377 5.62 22.32 -20.35
N PRO A 378 6.09 21.06 -20.49
CA PRO A 378 6.20 20.42 -21.79
C PRO A 378 4.85 20.31 -22.51
N MET A 379 3.74 20.09 -21.78
CA MET A 379 2.40 20.04 -22.36
C MET A 379 1.95 21.42 -22.88
N THR A 380 2.12 22.48 -22.09
CA THR A 380 1.76 23.84 -22.52
C THR A 380 2.59 24.29 -23.72
N LEU A 381 3.90 23.97 -23.75
CA LEU A 381 4.76 24.25 -24.90
C LEU A 381 4.34 23.47 -26.14
N PHE A 382 3.92 22.22 -25.99
CA PHE A 382 3.36 21.46 -27.10
C PHE A 382 2.12 22.15 -27.67
N VAL A 383 1.18 22.58 -26.81
CA VAL A 383 -0.02 23.32 -27.23
C VAL A 383 0.37 24.64 -27.95
N LEU A 384 1.27 25.42 -27.34
CA LEU A 384 1.73 26.69 -27.91
C LEU A 384 2.35 26.49 -29.29
N ARG A 385 3.29 25.56 -29.44
CA ARG A 385 3.93 25.26 -30.74
C ARG A 385 2.91 24.77 -31.77
N ARG A 386 1.93 23.99 -31.36
CA ARG A 386 0.84 23.56 -32.25
C ARG A 386 -0.03 24.74 -32.68
N VAL A 387 -0.42 25.61 -31.76
CA VAL A 387 -1.23 26.80 -32.04
C VAL A 387 -0.49 27.76 -32.96
N VAL A 388 0.79 28.02 -32.72
CA VAL A 388 1.62 28.88 -33.57
C VAL A 388 1.70 28.34 -35.02
N ARG A 389 1.91 27.03 -35.19
CA ARG A 389 1.90 26.37 -36.49
C ARG A 389 0.56 26.49 -37.19
N ASP A 390 -0.52 26.24 -36.47
CA ASP A 390 -1.88 26.28 -37.03
C ASP A 390 -2.30 27.73 -37.34
N LEU A 391 -1.89 28.72 -36.53
CA LEU A 391 -2.05 30.15 -36.81
C LEU A 391 -1.36 30.56 -38.14
N ALA A 392 -0.13 30.09 -38.39
CA ALA A 392 0.56 30.36 -39.64
C ALA A 392 -0.24 29.85 -40.86
N ALA A 393 -0.89 28.68 -40.70
CA ALA A 393 -1.71 28.11 -41.77
C ALA A 393 -2.98 28.91 -42.05
N TRP A 394 -3.76 29.32 -41.03
CA TRP A 394 -5.07 29.96 -41.28
C TRP A 394 -5.01 31.48 -41.52
N ARG A 395 -3.96 32.19 -41.04
CA ARG A 395 -3.86 33.65 -41.24
C ARG A 395 -3.79 34.09 -42.68
N ASN A 396 -3.23 33.26 -43.53
CA ASN A 396 -3.13 33.57 -44.96
C ASN A 396 -4.49 33.54 -45.64
N ASP A 397 -5.38 32.65 -45.23
CA ASP A 397 -6.65 32.40 -45.93
C ASP A 397 -7.86 33.04 -45.23
N HIS A 398 -7.84 33.16 -43.88
CA HIS A 398 -9.01 33.56 -43.07
C HIS A 398 -8.78 34.84 -42.26
N GLY A 399 -7.63 35.54 -42.45
CA GLY A 399 -7.38 36.86 -41.83
C GLY A 399 -6.93 36.82 -40.38
N ASN A 400 -7.07 37.93 -39.67
CA ASN A 400 -6.50 38.14 -38.32
C ASN A 400 -7.36 37.54 -37.20
N VAL A 401 -7.53 36.23 -37.16
CA VAL A 401 -8.14 35.53 -36.03
C VAL A 401 -7.02 35.23 -35.01
N THR A 402 -7.21 35.67 -33.76
CA THR A 402 -6.27 35.43 -32.66
C THR A 402 -6.54 34.09 -31.99
N ALA A 403 -5.51 33.48 -31.40
CA ALA A 403 -5.65 32.23 -30.65
C ALA A 403 -5.23 32.40 -29.18
N ALA A 404 -6.10 31.95 -28.30
CA ALA A 404 -5.85 31.95 -26.86
C ALA A 404 -5.27 30.60 -26.41
N VAL A 405 -4.29 30.64 -25.50
CA VAL A 405 -3.64 29.48 -24.89
C VAL A 405 -3.66 29.65 -23.37
N ASN A 406 -4.12 28.62 -22.67
CA ASN A 406 -4.18 28.57 -21.21
C ASN A 406 -2.78 28.39 -20.62
N ILE A 407 -2.40 29.22 -19.65
CA ILE A 407 -1.11 29.21 -18.96
C ILE A 407 -1.33 28.92 -17.48
N SER A 408 -0.75 27.81 -17.00
CA SER A 408 -0.80 27.46 -15.59
C SER A 408 -0.05 28.45 -14.70
N ALA A 409 -0.56 28.66 -13.48
CA ALA A 409 0.09 29.46 -12.43
C ALA A 409 1.57 29.11 -12.21
N ASN A 410 1.88 27.81 -12.23
CA ASN A 410 3.23 27.30 -12.00
C ASN A 410 4.23 27.76 -13.06
N LEU A 411 3.75 28.13 -14.24
CA LEU A 411 4.59 28.56 -15.37
C LEU A 411 4.91 30.06 -15.35
N LEU A 412 4.08 30.88 -14.71
CA LEU A 412 4.27 32.33 -14.67
C LEU A 412 5.61 32.73 -14.05
N SER A 413 6.12 31.95 -13.10
CA SER A 413 7.40 32.21 -12.44
C SER A 413 8.60 31.46 -13.06
N SER A 414 8.38 30.65 -14.10
CA SER A 414 9.42 29.81 -14.72
C SER A 414 10.21 30.57 -15.80
N GLN A 415 11.47 30.88 -15.51
CA GLN A 415 12.36 31.51 -16.49
C GLN A 415 12.61 30.64 -17.73
N THR A 416 12.75 29.31 -17.52
CA THR A 416 12.91 28.36 -18.63
C THR A 416 11.72 28.38 -19.55
N PHE A 417 10.51 28.35 -19.02
CA PHE A 417 9.29 28.42 -19.82
C PHE A 417 9.20 29.75 -20.59
N ASN A 418 9.56 30.87 -19.97
CA ASN A 418 9.58 32.18 -20.66
C ASN A 418 10.55 32.18 -21.84
N SER A 419 11.76 31.64 -21.68
CA SER A 419 12.73 31.51 -22.76
C SER A 419 12.22 30.59 -23.88
N ASP A 420 11.57 29.46 -23.55
CA ASP A 420 10.98 28.56 -24.54
C ASP A 420 9.83 29.22 -25.33
N VAL A 421 9.06 30.11 -24.70
CA VAL A 421 8.02 30.93 -25.37
C VAL A 421 8.66 31.89 -26.34
N GLU A 422 9.72 32.64 -25.95
CA GLU A 422 10.46 33.56 -26.82
C GLU A 422 11.04 32.82 -28.02
N GLU A 423 11.73 31.69 -27.81
CA GLU A 423 12.28 30.87 -28.89
C GLU A 423 11.19 30.38 -29.84
N THR A 424 10.04 29.98 -29.32
CA THR A 424 8.91 29.52 -30.13
C THR A 424 8.36 30.64 -31.04
N LEU A 425 8.32 31.89 -30.52
CA LEU A 425 7.87 33.04 -31.28
C LEU A 425 8.91 33.47 -32.35
N GLU A 426 10.20 33.54 -31.95
CA GLU A 426 11.30 33.90 -32.87
C GLU A 426 11.44 32.91 -34.01
N ALA A 427 11.19 31.63 -33.77
CA ALA A 427 11.23 30.57 -34.78
C ALA A 427 10.00 30.60 -35.73
N SER A 428 9.03 31.48 -35.51
CA SER A 428 7.78 31.54 -36.26
C SER A 428 7.61 32.88 -36.99
N GLU A 429 6.85 32.85 -38.11
CA GLU A 429 6.44 34.06 -38.83
C GLU A 429 5.15 34.69 -38.25
N VAL A 430 4.59 34.08 -37.18
CA VAL A 430 3.36 34.53 -36.54
C VAL A 430 3.67 35.69 -35.59
N PRO A 431 3.04 36.87 -35.77
CA PRO A 431 3.28 37.98 -34.84
C PRO A 431 2.71 37.62 -33.47
N ALA A 432 3.43 37.96 -32.40
CA ALA A 432 3.02 37.70 -31.03
C ALA A 432 1.61 38.27 -30.70
N SER A 433 1.19 39.32 -31.38
CA SER A 433 -0.16 39.91 -31.24
C SER A 433 -1.31 38.99 -31.75
N ALA A 434 -0.98 37.88 -32.41
CA ALA A 434 -1.94 36.87 -32.77
C ALA A 434 -2.23 35.88 -31.62
N LEU A 435 -1.46 35.94 -30.55
CA LEU A 435 -1.62 35.10 -29.36
C LEU A 435 -2.27 35.87 -28.21
N VAL A 436 -3.07 35.15 -27.44
CA VAL A 436 -3.64 35.57 -26.16
C VAL A 436 -3.25 34.54 -25.12
N PHE A 437 -2.64 34.94 -24.00
CA PHE A 437 -2.39 34.04 -22.89
C PHE A 437 -3.52 34.19 -21.87
N GLU A 438 -4.19 33.08 -21.57
CA GLU A 438 -5.26 33.02 -20.55
C GLU A 438 -4.70 32.51 -19.25
N VAL A 439 -5.00 33.22 -18.15
CA VAL A 439 -4.59 32.89 -16.80
C VAL A 439 -5.81 32.94 -15.90
N THR A 440 -6.00 31.93 -15.07
CA THR A 440 -7.14 31.95 -14.13
C THR A 440 -6.95 32.99 -13.03
N GLU A 441 -8.06 33.45 -12.46
CA GLU A 441 -8.06 34.39 -11.35
C GLU A 441 -7.22 33.87 -10.17
N SER A 442 -7.43 32.61 -9.77
CA SER A 442 -6.69 31.95 -8.69
C SER A 442 -5.18 31.86 -8.96
N ALA A 443 -4.79 31.59 -10.20
CA ALA A 443 -3.39 31.52 -10.63
C ALA A 443 -2.66 32.85 -10.41
N ALA A 444 -3.30 33.93 -10.79
CA ALA A 444 -2.75 35.27 -10.63
C ALA A 444 -2.60 35.69 -9.16
N MET A 445 -3.37 35.09 -8.23
CA MET A 445 -3.39 35.43 -6.80
C MET A 445 -2.39 34.65 -5.95
N LEU A 446 -1.81 33.55 -6.42
CA LEU A 446 -0.85 32.73 -5.66
C LEU A 446 0.44 33.50 -5.29
N ASP A 447 1.02 34.22 -6.26
CA ASP A 447 2.17 35.12 -6.07
C ASP A 447 1.95 36.36 -6.94
N PRO A 448 1.23 37.37 -6.43
CA PRO A 448 0.83 38.54 -7.21
C PRO A 448 1.99 39.31 -7.84
N ALA A 449 3.10 39.43 -7.13
CA ALA A 449 4.24 40.21 -7.62
C ALA A 449 4.90 39.53 -8.83
N ARG A 450 5.11 38.22 -8.75
CA ARG A 450 5.69 37.42 -9.84
C ARG A 450 4.73 37.32 -11.03
N ALA A 451 3.42 37.10 -10.77
CA ALA A 451 2.43 37.07 -11.81
C ALA A 451 2.41 38.38 -12.61
N ILE A 452 2.35 39.54 -11.94
CA ILE A 452 2.39 40.85 -12.61
C ILE A 452 3.67 41.02 -13.45
N ALA A 453 4.82 40.60 -12.93
CA ALA A 453 6.10 40.69 -13.67
C ALA A 453 6.07 39.83 -14.94
N ALA A 454 5.62 38.56 -14.84
CA ALA A 454 5.52 37.65 -15.96
C ALA A 454 4.52 38.14 -17.01
N LEU A 455 3.34 38.59 -16.60
CA LEU A 455 2.32 39.10 -17.52
C LEU A 455 2.79 40.39 -18.22
N ARG A 456 3.53 41.27 -17.54
CA ARG A 456 4.18 42.45 -18.17
C ARG A 456 5.22 42.02 -19.21
N HIS A 457 5.97 40.98 -18.92
CA HIS A 457 6.93 40.42 -19.86
C HIS A 457 6.24 39.93 -21.14
N TYR A 458 5.20 39.11 -21.02
CA TYR A 458 4.43 38.64 -22.19
C TYR A 458 3.80 39.79 -22.99
N ARG A 459 3.30 40.81 -22.28
CA ARG A 459 2.82 42.06 -22.92
C ARG A 459 3.92 42.79 -23.72
N SER A 460 5.15 42.80 -23.18
CA SER A 460 6.29 43.45 -23.88
C SER A 460 6.71 42.71 -25.14
N LEU A 461 6.47 41.39 -25.21
CA LEU A 461 6.63 40.58 -26.42
C LEU A 461 5.50 40.84 -27.43
N GLY A 462 4.42 41.50 -27.05
CA GLY A 462 3.25 41.77 -27.90
C GLY A 462 2.11 40.78 -27.73
N ILE A 463 2.22 39.79 -26.83
CA ILE A 463 1.15 38.82 -26.53
C ILE A 463 0.06 39.52 -25.73
N ALA A 464 -1.20 39.33 -26.09
CA ALA A 464 -2.33 39.80 -25.29
C ALA A 464 -2.52 38.87 -24.07
N VAL A 465 -3.05 39.44 -22.98
CA VAL A 465 -3.33 38.68 -21.73
C VAL A 465 -4.82 38.77 -21.41
N SER A 466 -5.42 37.62 -21.14
CA SER A 466 -6.80 37.46 -20.72
C SER A 466 -6.85 36.85 -19.31
N MET A 467 -7.74 37.36 -18.47
CA MET A 467 -8.06 36.74 -17.17
C MET A 467 -9.26 35.81 -17.35
N ASP A 468 -9.08 34.56 -16.93
CA ASP A 468 -10.10 33.52 -17.00
C ASP A 468 -10.82 33.29 -15.68
N ASP A 469 -12.03 32.69 -15.73
CA ASP A 469 -12.87 32.31 -14.60
C ASP A 469 -13.20 33.46 -13.63
N TYR A 470 -13.27 34.71 -14.13
CA TYR A 470 -13.52 35.86 -13.26
C TYR A 470 -14.88 35.80 -12.55
N GLY A 471 -14.82 35.97 -11.23
CA GLY A 471 -15.96 35.99 -10.34
C GLY A 471 -16.10 34.73 -9.48
N THR A 472 -15.34 33.67 -9.74
CA THR A 472 -15.33 32.45 -8.93
C THR A 472 -14.36 32.52 -7.75
N GLY A 473 -13.43 33.49 -7.74
CA GLY A 473 -12.37 33.66 -6.75
C GLY A 473 -12.60 34.86 -5.81
N GLN A 474 -11.56 35.24 -5.08
CA GLN A 474 -11.55 36.32 -4.09
C GLN A 474 -10.80 37.57 -4.58
N SER A 475 -10.74 37.83 -5.88
CA SER A 475 -10.01 39.00 -6.39
C SER A 475 -10.60 40.31 -5.90
N THR A 476 -9.74 41.17 -5.35
CA THR A 476 -10.12 42.53 -5.06
C THR A 476 -9.98 43.41 -6.31
N LEU A 477 -10.86 44.38 -6.51
CA LEU A 477 -10.81 45.36 -7.59
C LEU A 477 -9.44 46.08 -7.67
N THR A 478 -8.79 46.26 -6.51
CA THR A 478 -7.47 46.85 -6.41
C THR A 478 -6.42 46.02 -7.14
N TYR A 479 -6.54 44.71 -7.07
CA TYR A 479 -5.60 43.80 -7.72
C TYR A 479 -5.84 43.70 -9.24
N LEU A 480 -7.10 43.57 -9.66
CA LEU A 480 -7.46 43.57 -11.08
C LEU A 480 -6.87 44.77 -11.84
N ARG A 481 -6.89 45.95 -11.22
CA ARG A 481 -6.33 47.21 -11.79
C ARG A 481 -4.80 47.16 -11.98
N GLN A 482 -4.08 46.32 -11.24
CA GLN A 482 -2.61 46.22 -11.31
C GLN A 482 -2.14 45.25 -12.38
N LEU A 483 -3.00 44.31 -12.78
CA LEU A 483 -2.69 43.33 -13.80
C LEU A 483 -2.67 43.93 -15.20
N PRO A 484 -1.66 43.61 -16.03
CA PRO A 484 -1.55 44.15 -17.39
C PRO A 484 -2.45 43.38 -18.37
N LEU A 485 -3.75 43.39 -18.15
CA LEU A 485 -4.73 42.64 -18.93
C LEU A 485 -5.16 43.38 -20.21
N ASN A 486 -5.68 42.62 -21.17
CA ASN A 486 -6.38 43.10 -22.38
C ASN A 486 -7.83 42.64 -22.41
N GLU A 487 -8.12 41.50 -21.79
CA GLU A 487 -9.39 40.81 -21.87
C GLU A 487 -9.77 40.20 -20.52
N LEU A 488 -11.06 40.16 -20.24
CA LEU A 488 -11.65 39.54 -19.04
C LEU A 488 -12.71 38.55 -19.49
N LYS A 489 -12.63 37.29 -19.05
CA LYS A 489 -13.64 36.26 -19.33
C LYS A 489 -14.55 36.11 -18.11
N ILE A 490 -15.85 36.20 -18.33
CA ILE A 490 -16.87 35.99 -17.29
C ILE A 490 -17.22 34.51 -17.31
N ASP A 491 -17.05 33.84 -16.15
CA ASP A 491 -17.32 32.42 -16.01
C ASP A 491 -18.75 32.04 -16.34
N ARG A 492 -18.92 30.88 -16.90
CA ARG A 492 -20.20 30.32 -17.36
C ARG A 492 -21.28 30.28 -16.28
N SER A 493 -20.89 30.07 -15.01
CA SER A 493 -21.85 29.97 -13.90
C SER A 493 -22.69 31.23 -13.72
N PHE A 494 -22.13 32.39 -14.06
CA PHE A 494 -22.86 33.68 -14.05
C PHE A 494 -23.58 33.96 -15.35
N VAL A 495 -23.04 33.49 -16.47
CA VAL A 495 -23.55 33.80 -17.82
C VAL A 495 -24.76 32.97 -18.19
N GLN A 496 -24.75 31.65 -17.94
CA GLN A 496 -25.81 30.73 -18.43
C GLN A 496 -27.22 31.15 -18.06
N HIS A 497 -27.41 31.71 -16.87
CA HIS A 497 -28.74 32.07 -16.35
C HIS A 497 -28.97 33.59 -16.25
N ALA A 498 -28.04 34.41 -16.74
CA ALA A 498 -28.08 35.88 -16.62
C ALA A 498 -29.36 36.50 -17.23
N HIS A 499 -29.89 35.89 -18.29
CA HIS A 499 -31.12 36.37 -18.92
C HIS A 499 -32.42 35.97 -18.15
N LEU A 500 -32.33 35.07 -17.17
CA LEU A 500 -33.43 34.56 -16.34
C LEU A 500 -33.33 35.01 -14.89
N ASN A 501 -32.11 35.15 -14.37
CA ASN A 501 -31.83 35.46 -12.96
C ASN A 501 -31.40 36.92 -12.83
N LYS A 502 -32.15 37.70 -12.02
CA LYS A 502 -31.88 39.11 -11.81
C LYS A 502 -30.51 39.39 -11.15
N ASN A 503 -30.07 38.51 -10.25
CA ASN A 503 -28.78 38.67 -9.56
C ASN A 503 -27.65 38.44 -10.53
N ASP A 504 -27.68 37.38 -11.32
CA ASP A 504 -26.68 37.08 -12.33
C ASP A 504 -26.66 38.18 -13.41
N ALA A 505 -27.84 38.69 -13.82
CA ALA A 505 -27.94 39.81 -14.73
C ALA A 505 -27.22 41.09 -14.21
N VAL A 506 -27.37 41.39 -12.92
CA VAL A 506 -26.67 42.52 -12.29
C VAL A 506 -25.17 42.30 -12.26
N LEU A 507 -24.74 41.10 -11.83
CA LEU A 507 -23.33 40.75 -11.81
C LEU A 507 -22.67 40.86 -13.19
N VAL A 508 -23.24 40.24 -14.21
CA VAL A 508 -22.72 40.27 -15.59
C VAL A 508 -22.62 41.71 -16.10
N ARG A 509 -23.69 42.54 -15.96
CA ARG A 509 -23.67 43.94 -16.41
C ARG A 509 -22.62 44.76 -15.67
N SER A 510 -22.53 44.59 -14.35
CA SER A 510 -21.55 45.31 -13.54
C SER A 510 -20.13 44.94 -13.90
N THR A 511 -19.88 43.66 -14.18
CA THR A 511 -18.57 43.16 -14.63
C THR A 511 -18.19 43.71 -16.01
N ILE A 512 -19.13 43.71 -16.97
CA ILE A 512 -18.91 44.31 -18.29
C ILE A 512 -18.57 45.81 -18.16
N ALA A 513 -19.36 46.57 -17.40
CA ALA A 513 -19.11 48.00 -17.21
C ALA A 513 -17.76 48.25 -16.54
N LEU A 514 -17.40 47.49 -15.50
CA LEU A 514 -16.14 47.59 -14.82
C LEU A 514 -14.95 47.31 -15.75
N ALA A 515 -15.03 46.22 -16.53
CA ALA A 515 -13.97 45.83 -17.46
C ALA A 515 -13.74 46.92 -18.53
N HIS A 516 -14.82 47.50 -19.06
CA HIS A 516 -14.74 48.62 -20.04
C HIS A 516 -14.11 49.88 -19.42
N GLU A 517 -14.46 50.22 -18.17
CA GLU A 517 -13.81 51.34 -17.45
C GLU A 517 -12.31 51.12 -17.23
N LEU A 518 -11.88 49.85 -17.16
CA LEU A 518 -10.45 49.48 -17.10
C LEU A 518 -9.81 49.34 -18.50
N GLY A 519 -10.55 49.57 -19.59
CA GLY A 519 -10.06 49.45 -20.93
C GLY A 519 -9.89 48.01 -21.44
N LEU A 520 -10.57 47.05 -20.82
CA LEU A 520 -10.53 45.63 -21.13
C LEU A 520 -11.68 45.25 -22.07
N LYS A 521 -11.47 44.26 -22.93
CA LYS A 521 -12.53 43.56 -23.66
C LYS A 521 -13.13 42.51 -22.74
N VAL A 522 -14.42 42.19 -22.97
CA VAL A 522 -15.12 41.17 -22.20
C VAL A 522 -15.54 40.00 -23.08
N VAL A 523 -15.25 38.80 -22.63
CA VAL A 523 -15.74 37.52 -23.17
C VAL A 523 -16.73 36.91 -22.20
N ALA A 524 -17.92 36.58 -22.64
CA ALA A 524 -18.87 35.83 -21.85
C ALA A 524 -18.84 34.36 -22.27
N GLU A 525 -18.62 33.48 -21.28
CA GLU A 525 -18.51 32.04 -21.50
C GLU A 525 -19.81 31.27 -21.28
N GLY A 526 -19.88 30.05 -21.82
CA GLY A 526 -21.01 29.16 -21.60
C GLY A 526 -22.31 29.62 -22.22
N VAL A 527 -22.24 30.37 -23.33
CA VAL A 527 -23.42 30.80 -24.05
C VAL A 527 -24.01 29.63 -24.84
N GLU A 528 -25.21 29.16 -24.42
CA GLU A 528 -25.87 27.97 -24.99
C GLU A 528 -27.17 28.28 -25.69
N ASP A 529 -27.77 29.46 -25.45
CA ASP A 529 -29.04 29.84 -26.07
C ASP A 529 -29.04 31.27 -26.64
N VAL A 530 -29.94 31.50 -27.59
CA VAL A 530 -30.08 32.77 -28.31
C VAL A 530 -30.55 33.92 -27.39
N LYS A 531 -31.31 33.64 -26.32
CA LYS A 531 -31.82 34.69 -25.40
C LYS A 531 -30.69 35.19 -24.52
N CYS A 532 -29.80 34.29 -24.07
CA CYS A 532 -28.59 34.66 -23.35
C CYS A 532 -27.69 35.52 -24.25
N MET A 533 -27.46 35.12 -25.50
CA MET A 533 -26.72 35.93 -26.46
C MET A 533 -27.31 37.31 -26.70
N ALA A 534 -28.63 37.40 -26.83
CA ALA A 534 -29.32 38.69 -27.01
C ALA A 534 -29.17 39.57 -25.73
N PHE A 535 -29.28 39.01 -24.55
CA PHE A 535 -29.04 39.71 -23.28
C PHE A 535 -27.61 40.26 -23.20
N LEU A 536 -26.62 39.47 -23.53
CA LEU A 536 -25.21 39.87 -23.55
C LEU A 536 -24.95 40.98 -24.54
N LYS A 537 -25.52 40.88 -25.76
CA LYS A 537 -25.44 41.94 -26.79
C LYS A 537 -26.06 43.23 -26.27
N GLY A 538 -27.22 43.14 -25.63
CA GLY A 538 -27.89 44.31 -25.03
C GLY A 538 -27.16 44.91 -23.82
N SER A 539 -26.28 44.11 -23.17
CA SER A 539 -25.46 44.53 -22.04
C SER A 539 -24.10 45.08 -22.49
N GLY A 540 -23.81 45.10 -23.79
CA GLY A 540 -22.56 45.63 -24.34
C GLY A 540 -21.35 44.69 -24.27
N CYS A 541 -21.54 43.39 -24.12
CA CYS A 541 -20.45 42.40 -24.13
C CYS A 541 -19.77 42.41 -25.50
N ASP A 542 -18.42 42.22 -25.54
CA ASP A 542 -17.63 42.29 -26.79
C ASP A 542 -17.62 40.96 -27.52
N LEU A 543 -17.35 39.87 -26.81
CA LEU A 543 -17.23 38.51 -27.35
C LEU A 543 -18.06 37.53 -26.55
N VAL A 544 -18.49 36.48 -27.23
CA VAL A 544 -19.20 35.36 -26.60
C VAL A 544 -18.57 34.04 -27.05
N GLN A 545 -18.56 33.09 -26.11
CA GLN A 545 -18.06 31.73 -26.33
C GLN A 545 -19.05 30.74 -25.72
N GLY A 546 -19.33 29.65 -26.43
CA GLY A 546 -20.23 28.61 -25.92
C GLY A 546 -20.77 27.70 -27.00
N TYR A 547 -21.58 26.72 -26.57
CA TYR A 547 -22.08 25.68 -27.47
C TYR A 547 -23.11 26.21 -28.49
N LEU A 548 -23.65 27.39 -28.24
CA LEU A 548 -24.48 28.06 -29.25
C LEU A 548 -23.67 28.39 -30.52
N ILE A 549 -22.39 28.75 -30.37
CA ILE A 549 -21.50 29.05 -31.48
C ILE A 549 -20.92 27.76 -32.04
N SER A 550 -20.14 27.06 -31.22
CA SER A 550 -19.58 25.73 -31.51
C SER A 550 -19.05 25.09 -30.23
N ARG A 551 -19.07 23.77 -30.19
CA ARG A 551 -18.20 23.00 -29.27
C ARG A 551 -16.74 23.14 -29.73
N PRO A 552 -15.75 22.84 -28.85
CA PRO A 552 -14.37 22.69 -29.30
C PRO A 552 -14.28 21.66 -30.42
N VAL A 553 -13.65 22.01 -31.52
CA VAL A 553 -13.56 21.18 -32.74
C VAL A 553 -12.10 21.10 -33.24
N PRO A 554 -11.72 20.02 -33.94
CA PRO A 554 -10.42 19.93 -34.60
C PRO A 554 -10.21 21.06 -35.63
N LEU A 555 -8.92 21.37 -35.93
CA LEU A 555 -8.52 22.46 -36.85
C LEU A 555 -9.35 22.52 -38.14
N LEU A 556 -9.47 21.43 -38.89
CA LEU A 556 -10.19 21.42 -40.17
C LEU A 556 -11.66 21.81 -40.02
N GLN A 557 -12.32 21.41 -38.95
CA GLN A 557 -13.70 21.78 -38.67
C GLN A 557 -13.79 23.26 -38.27
N PHE A 558 -12.81 23.76 -37.50
CA PHE A 558 -12.72 25.16 -37.12
C PHE A 558 -12.56 26.05 -38.36
N LEU A 559 -11.69 25.71 -39.32
CA LEU A 559 -11.51 26.46 -40.56
C LEU A 559 -12.83 26.56 -41.36
N ASN A 560 -13.57 25.48 -41.45
CA ASN A 560 -14.91 25.47 -42.06
C ASN A 560 -15.93 26.38 -41.36
N LEU A 561 -15.76 26.64 -40.03
CA LEU A 561 -16.61 27.58 -39.28
C LEU A 561 -16.26 29.04 -39.62
N LEU A 562 -15.00 29.36 -39.91
CA LEU A 562 -14.56 30.71 -40.31
C LEU A 562 -15.19 31.12 -41.63
N ASP A 563 -15.40 30.20 -42.56
CA ASP A 563 -16.01 30.46 -43.88
C ASP A 563 -17.54 30.67 -43.82
N ARG A 564 -18.17 30.23 -42.69
CA ARG A 564 -19.61 30.37 -42.51
C ARG A 564 -19.94 31.69 -41.84
N ARG A 565 -20.80 32.52 -42.44
CA ARG A 565 -21.48 33.58 -41.70
C ARG A 565 -22.44 32.95 -40.70
N PHE A 566 -22.24 33.23 -39.42
CA PHE A 566 -23.17 32.79 -38.38
C PHE A 566 -24.47 33.58 -38.52
N SER A 567 -25.46 33.02 -39.21
CA SER A 567 -26.78 33.60 -39.24
C SER A 567 -27.50 33.18 -37.95
N ALA A 568 -27.58 34.07 -36.98
CA ALA A 568 -28.50 33.94 -35.84
C ALA A 568 -29.92 34.10 -36.36
N ALA A 569 -30.33 33.29 -37.34
CA ALA A 569 -31.67 33.33 -37.87
C ALA A 569 -32.64 32.50 -37.03
N ALA A 570 -33.57 33.25 -36.41
CA ALA A 570 -34.92 32.97 -35.94
C ALA A 570 -35.11 31.88 -34.88
#